data_7110148428ec837fbee08791b0d14e01
#
_entry.id   7110148428ec837fbee08791b0d14e01
#
_cell.length_a   1.000
_cell.length_b   1.000
_cell.length_c   1.000
_cell.angle_alpha   90.00
_cell.angle_beta   90.00
_cell.angle_gamma   90.00
#
_symmetry.space_group_name_H-M   'P 1'
#
loop_
_entity.id
_entity.type
_entity.pdbx_description
1 polymer ?
#
loop_
_entity_poly.entity_id
_entity_poly.type
_entity_poly.pdbx_seq_one_letter_code
_entity_poly.pdbx_strand_id
1 'polypeptide(L)'
;MTFPLDTIFYVGEAIGVLAFTVAGVLAGVRKRLDAVGVVVIAFLTALGGGTLRDVLLDRRPFFWVAHEEWVWVVIVLGITGSIFMRARHFEPTFRAIQWPDAIGLGLFAASGTQIALDAGSTPLIATLMGVVTAAFGGMIRDILVNDIPWVVASYQLYAIIAFAGGWLVWLIGALGAAPALAVGIGAIAITLTRMLAIVFNWQLPNWRINDHTGVINLPN
;
A
#
# COMPACT_ATOMS: atom_id res chain seq x y z
N MET A 1 12.28 27.40 -10.80
CA MET A 1 12.43 26.06 -11.39
C MET A 1 11.10 25.33 -11.17
N THR A 2 10.26 25.27 -12.19
CA THR A 2 9.05 24.44 -12.16
C THR A 2 9.49 23.04 -12.54
N PHE A 3 9.55 22.14 -11.56
CA PHE A 3 9.70 20.70 -11.87
C PHE A 3 8.51 20.29 -12.74
N PRO A 4 8.73 19.61 -13.87
CA PRO A 4 7.63 19.13 -14.69
C PRO A 4 6.75 18.21 -13.84
N LEU A 5 5.43 18.36 -13.95
CA LEU A 5 4.42 17.61 -13.18
C LEU A 5 4.70 16.09 -13.24
N ASP A 6 5.11 15.60 -14.41
CA ASP A 6 5.49 14.19 -14.63
C ASP A 6 6.61 13.72 -13.70
N THR A 7 7.58 14.60 -13.39
CA THR A 7 8.69 14.24 -12.48
C THR A 7 8.19 14.03 -11.04
N ILE A 8 7.24 14.81 -10.56
CA ILE A 8 6.70 14.69 -9.20
C ILE A 8 5.91 13.39 -9.07
N PHE A 9 5.09 13.05 -10.05
CA PHE A 9 4.37 11.77 -10.08
C PHE A 9 5.33 10.59 -10.14
N TYR A 10 6.34 10.65 -11.01
CA TYR A 10 7.37 9.61 -11.11
C TYR A 10 8.13 9.40 -9.79
N VAL A 11 8.56 10.47 -9.12
CA VAL A 11 9.22 10.40 -7.82
C VAL A 11 8.29 9.82 -6.75
N GLY A 12 7.02 10.21 -6.75
CA GLY A 12 6.02 9.64 -5.84
C GLY A 12 5.81 8.14 -6.05
N GLU A 13 5.68 7.70 -7.31
CA GLU A 13 5.59 6.27 -7.66
C GLU A 13 6.86 5.52 -7.25
N ALA A 14 8.04 6.11 -7.49
CA ALA A 14 9.34 5.56 -7.08
C ALA A 14 9.40 5.26 -5.59
N ILE A 15 9.09 6.26 -4.77
CA ILE A 15 9.10 6.11 -3.31
C ILE A 15 8.05 5.09 -2.86
N GLY A 16 6.88 5.08 -3.49
CA GLY A 16 5.81 4.11 -3.22
C GLY A 16 6.24 2.68 -3.53
N VAL A 17 6.84 2.45 -4.70
CA VAL A 17 7.40 1.14 -5.09
C VAL A 17 8.49 0.70 -4.12
N LEU A 18 9.42 1.59 -3.77
CA LEU A 18 10.47 1.28 -2.78
C LEU A 18 9.88 0.91 -1.43
N ALA A 19 8.93 1.68 -0.92
CA ALA A 19 8.30 1.45 0.36
C ALA A 19 7.56 0.10 0.39
N PHE A 20 6.74 -0.20 -0.60
CA PHE A 20 6.07 -1.49 -0.69
C PHE A 20 7.01 -2.66 -0.98
N THR A 21 8.10 -2.45 -1.73
CA THR A 21 9.15 -3.47 -1.89
C THR A 21 9.75 -3.84 -0.53
N VAL A 22 10.12 -2.84 0.28
CA VAL A 22 10.64 -3.07 1.63
C VAL A 22 9.61 -3.80 2.50
N ALA A 23 8.34 -3.40 2.47
CA ALA A 23 7.27 -4.08 3.20
C ALA A 23 7.13 -5.55 2.77
N GLY A 24 7.18 -5.84 1.47
CA GLY A 24 7.12 -7.19 0.91
C GLY A 24 8.33 -8.04 1.31
N VAL A 25 9.54 -7.48 1.22
CA VAL A 25 10.77 -8.16 1.66
C VAL A 25 10.71 -8.51 3.14
N LEU A 26 10.31 -7.57 4.00
CA LEU A 26 10.16 -7.81 5.44
C LEU A 26 9.12 -8.91 5.72
N ALA A 27 8.01 -8.91 5.01
CA ALA A 27 6.96 -9.92 5.16
C ALA A 27 7.47 -11.32 4.74
N GLY A 28 8.14 -11.44 3.58
CA GLY A 28 8.69 -12.68 3.09
C GLY A 28 9.79 -13.25 3.99
N VAL A 29 10.71 -12.38 4.48
CA VAL A 29 11.76 -12.79 5.44
C VAL A 29 11.15 -13.25 6.76
N ARG A 30 10.15 -12.54 7.29
CA ARG A 30 9.43 -12.91 8.51
C ARG A 30 8.83 -14.32 8.41
N LYS A 31 8.34 -14.70 7.24
CA LYS A 31 7.78 -16.04 6.96
C LYS A 31 8.86 -17.06 6.56
N ARG A 32 10.14 -16.69 6.63
CA ARG A 32 11.28 -17.55 6.31
C ARG A 32 11.26 -18.12 4.89
N LEU A 33 10.67 -17.37 3.95
CA LEU A 33 10.67 -17.75 2.54
C LEU A 33 12.11 -17.73 1.99
N ASP A 34 12.35 -18.51 0.94
CA ASP A 34 13.62 -18.44 0.20
C ASP A 34 13.74 -17.11 -0.58
N ALA A 35 14.88 -16.90 -1.23
CA ALA A 35 15.12 -15.65 -1.95
C ALA A 35 14.11 -15.41 -3.08
N VAL A 36 13.69 -16.48 -3.76
CA VAL A 36 12.69 -16.39 -4.84
C VAL A 36 11.33 -16.01 -4.27
N GLY A 37 10.90 -16.68 -3.20
CA GLY A 37 9.66 -16.36 -2.50
C GLY A 37 9.62 -14.92 -1.99
N VAL A 38 10.73 -14.41 -1.42
CA VAL A 38 10.84 -13.01 -0.99
C VAL A 38 10.68 -12.05 -2.16
N VAL A 39 11.35 -12.31 -3.30
CA VAL A 39 11.23 -11.48 -4.52
C VAL A 39 9.79 -11.48 -5.04
N VAL A 40 9.14 -12.64 -5.11
CA VAL A 40 7.74 -12.75 -5.58
C VAL A 40 6.80 -11.96 -4.67
N ILE A 41 6.93 -12.10 -3.34
CA ILE A 41 6.11 -11.34 -2.39
C ILE A 41 6.37 -9.83 -2.52
N ALA A 42 7.63 -9.42 -2.64
CA ALA A 42 7.98 -8.01 -2.82
C ALA A 42 7.42 -7.44 -4.13
N PHE A 43 7.51 -8.20 -5.24
CA PHE A 43 6.97 -7.83 -6.55
C PHE A 43 5.45 -7.61 -6.50
N LEU A 44 4.72 -8.58 -5.98
CA LEU A 44 3.26 -8.48 -5.87
C LEU A 44 2.81 -7.37 -4.92
N THR A 45 3.56 -7.14 -3.83
CA THR A 45 3.28 -6.06 -2.90
C THR A 45 3.48 -4.69 -3.56
N ALA A 46 4.60 -4.50 -4.27
CA ALA A 46 4.99 -3.21 -4.83
C ALA A 46 4.24 -2.86 -6.11
N LEU A 47 4.00 -3.83 -6.98
CA LEU A 47 3.51 -3.59 -8.33
C LEU A 47 2.05 -4.06 -8.53
N GLY A 48 1.54 -4.91 -7.64
CA GLY A 48 0.20 -5.51 -7.78
C GLY A 48 -0.94 -4.50 -7.76
N GLY A 49 -0.89 -3.52 -6.86
CA GLY A 49 -1.93 -2.50 -6.74
C GLY A 49 -2.01 -1.59 -7.97
N GLY A 50 -0.86 -1.10 -8.44
CA GLY A 50 -0.78 -0.30 -9.67
C GLY A 50 -1.17 -1.10 -10.91
N THR A 51 -0.84 -2.40 -10.95
CA THR A 51 -1.29 -3.29 -12.04
C THR A 51 -2.81 -3.41 -12.08
N LEU A 52 -3.45 -3.63 -10.93
CA LEU A 52 -4.91 -3.70 -10.86
C LEU A 52 -5.55 -2.38 -11.26
N ARG A 53 -5.02 -1.24 -10.80
CA ARG A 53 -5.44 0.10 -11.24
C ARG A 53 -5.40 0.22 -12.75
N ASP A 54 -4.27 -0.11 -13.36
CA ASP A 54 -4.05 0.05 -14.80
C ASP A 54 -4.96 -0.89 -15.61
N VAL A 55 -5.25 -2.11 -15.09
CA VAL A 55 -6.24 -3.00 -15.68
C VAL A 55 -7.65 -2.41 -15.64
N LEU A 56 -8.08 -1.90 -14.48
CA LEU A 56 -9.43 -1.36 -14.28
C LEU A 56 -9.67 -0.05 -15.05
N LEU A 57 -8.61 0.75 -15.28
CA LEU A 57 -8.68 1.99 -16.04
C LEU A 57 -8.29 1.82 -17.52
N ASP A 58 -8.07 0.57 -17.97
CA ASP A 58 -7.61 0.22 -19.32
C ASP A 58 -6.35 1.01 -19.76
N ARG A 59 -5.42 1.23 -18.83
CA ARG A 59 -4.16 1.93 -19.10
C ARG A 59 -3.11 0.95 -19.60
N ARG A 60 -2.58 1.21 -20.79
CA ARG A 60 -1.55 0.38 -21.43
C ARG A 60 -0.41 1.25 -21.97
N PRO A 61 0.85 0.80 -21.89
CA PRO A 61 1.34 -0.35 -21.11
C PRO A 61 1.16 -0.11 -19.61
N PHE A 62 1.21 -1.20 -18.78
CA PHE A 62 1.22 -1.05 -17.31
C PHE A 62 2.41 -0.21 -16.87
N PHE A 63 2.27 0.53 -15.78
CA PHE A 63 3.28 1.49 -15.31
C PHE A 63 4.69 0.86 -15.15
N TRP A 64 4.78 -0.36 -14.65
CA TRP A 64 6.05 -1.07 -14.49
C TRP A 64 6.56 -1.73 -15.79
N VAL A 65 5.70 -1.93 -16.79
CA VAL A 65 6.10 -2.36 -18.14
C VAL A 65 6.67 -1.18 -18.92
N ALA A 66 6.15 0.03 -18.71
CA ALA A 66 6.69 1.26 -19.26
C ALA A 66 8.03 1.66 -18.62
N HIS A 67 8.25 1.24 -17.38
CA HIS A 67 9.38 1.59 -16.52
C HIS A 67 9.99 0.32 -15.91
N GLU A 68 10.72 -0.47 -16.70
CA GLU A 68 11.29 -1.76 -16.27
C GLU A 68 12.29 -1.63 -15.12
N GLU A 69 12.84 -0.43 -14.90
CA GLU A 69 13.70 -0.12 -13.76
C GLU A 69 13.05 -0.48 -12.41
N TRP A 70 11.73 -0.38 -12.28
CA TRP A 70 11.02 -0.77 -11.05
C TRP A 70 11.09 -2.27 -10.79
N VAL A 71 11.06 -3.07 -11.84
CA VAL A 71 11.21 -4.54 -11.73
C VAL A 71 12.61 -4.88 -11.23
N TRP A 72 13.65 -4.23 -11.80
CA TRP A 72 15.02 -4.41 -11.34
C TRP A 72 15.22 -3.99 -9.90
N VAL A 73 14.66 -2.86 -9.48
CA VAL A 73 14.69 -2.39 -8.09
C VAL A 73 14.09 -3.44 -7.14
N VAL A 74 12.92 -3.99 -7.47
CA VAL A 74 12.27 -5.03 -6.66
C VAL A 74 13.14 -6.28 -6.57
N ILE A 75 13.69 -6.76 -7.68
CA ILE A 75 14.54 -7.96 -7.72
C ILE A 75 15.80 -7.74 -6.89
N VAL A 76 16.51 -6.65 -7.10
CA VAL A 76 17.77 -6.35 -6.38
C VAL A 76 17.53 -6.21 -4.89
N LEU A 77 16.51 -5.44 -4.48
CA LEU A 77 16.17 -5.27 -3.07
C LEU A 77 15.64 -6.57 -2.45
N GLY A 78 14.89 -7.36 -3.19
CA GLY A 78 14.38 -8.66 -2.74
C GLY A 78 15.52 -9.63 -2.44
N ILE A 79 16.47 -9.78 -3.37
CA ILE A 79 17.62 -10.66 -3.21
C ILE A 79 18.55 -10.16 -2.10
N THR A 80 19.00 -8.90 -2.21
CA THR A 80 19.97 -8.33 -1.25
C THR A 80 19.40 -8.25 0.15
N GLY A 81 18.14 -7.84 0.30
CA GLY A 81 17.42 -7.78 1.57
C GLY A 81 17.29 -9.16 2.22
N SER A 82 16.93 -10.20 1.44
CA SER A 82 16.80 -11.56 1.96
C SER A 82 18.15 -12.12 2.45
N ILE A 83 19.23 -11.92 1.69
CA ILE A 83 20.57 -12.36 2.04
C ILE A 83 21.08 -11.63 3.30
N PHE A 84 20.98 -10.29 3.31
CA PHE A 84 21.47 -9.46 4.42
C PHE A 84 20.73 -9.78 5.73
N MET A 85 19.40 -9.88 5.70
CA MET A 85 18.62 -10.17 6.90
C MET A 85 18.88 -11.58 7.42
N ARG A 86 19.02 -12.57 6.52
CA ARG A 86 19.38 -13.94 6.89
C ARG A 86 20.77 -14.00 7.53
N ALA A 87 21.77 -13.31 6.94
CA ALA A 87 23.13 -13.27 7.47
C ALA A 87 23.21 -12.59 8.85
N ARG A 88 22.34 -11.64 9.13
CA ARG A 88 22.25 -10.95 10.42
C ARG A 88 21.30 -11.60 11.42
N HIS A 89 20.67 -12.72 11.10
CA HIS A 89 19.62 -13.36 11.92
C HIS A 89 18.52 -12.38 12.34
N PHE A 90 18.20 -11.42 11.46
CA PHE A 90 17.20 -10.39 11.71
C PHE A 90 15.80 -10.96 11.45
N GLU A 91 14.97 -10.99 12.50
CA GLU A 91 13.56 -11.38 12.39
C GLU A 91 12.68 -10.12 12.40
N PRO A 92 12.11 -9.72 11.24
CA PRO A 92 11.26 -8.54 11.17
C PRO A 92 10.03 -8.67 12.05
N THR A 93 9.75 -7.63 12.83
CA THR A 93 8.51 -7.57 13.60
C THR A 93 7.33 -7.19 12.69
N PHE A 94 6.11 -7.50 13.11
CA PHE A 94 4.91 -7.09 12.41
C PHE A 94 4.84 -5.56 12.24
N ARG A 95 5.23 -4.81 13.26
CA ARG A 95 5.32 -3.34 13.21
C ARG A 95 6.33 -2.84 12.18
N ALA A 96 7.46 -3.53 12.00
CA ALA A 96 8.47 -3.13 11.02
C ALA A 96 7.93 -3.14 9.58
N ILE A 97 6.95 -4.01 9.28
CA ILE A 97 6.29 -4.08 7.98
C ILE A 97 5.30 -2.92 7.83
N GLN A 98 4.62 -2.51 8.91
CA GLN A 98 3.59 -1.48 8.87
C GLN A 98 4.12 -0.09 8.50
N TRP A 99 5.38 0.25 8.86
CA TRP A 99 5.94 1.57 8.57
C TRP A 99 6.14 1.84 7.08
N PRO A 100 6.88 1.00 6.33
CA PRO A 100 7.00 1.18 4.89
C PRO A 100 5.65 1.01 4.18
N ASP A 101 4.78 0.11 4.65
CA ASP A 101 3.43 -0.05 4.12
C ASP A 101 2.60 1.22 4.25
N ALA A 102 2.70 1.97 5.37
CA ALA A 102 2.01 3.24 5.55
C ALA A 102 2.47 4.32 4.56
N ILE A 103 3.76 4.36 4.20
CA ILE A 103 4.30 5.26 3.18
C ILE A 103 3.73 4.89 1.80
N GLY A 104 3.79 3.61 1.45
CA GLY A 104 3.22 3.09 0.20
C GLY A 104 1.72 3.36 0.09
N LEU A 105 0.97 3.15 1.19
CA LEU A 105 -0.46 3.45 1.26
C LEU A 105 -0.74 4.91 0.90
N GLY A 106 -0.02 5.85 1.51
CA GLY A 106 -0.23 7.28 1.27
C GLY A 106 0.04 7.69 -0.17
N LEU A 107 1.17 7.25 -0.70
CA LEU A 107 1.57 7.60 -2.06
C LEU A 107 0.64 6.99 -3.12
N PHE A 108 0.35 5.69 -3.01
CA PHE A 108 -0.49 5.02 -4.01
C PHE A 108 -1.98 5.33 -3.87
N ALA A 109 -2.49 5.66 -2.67
CA ALA A 109 -3.87 6.12 -2.54
C ALA A 109 -4.05 7.50 -3.17
N ALA A 110 -3.14 8.44 -2.90
CA ALA A 110 -3.22 9.78 -3.46
C ALA A 110 -2.99 9.79 -4.98
N SER A 111 -1.94 9.13 -5.48
CA SER A 111 -1.65 9.06 -6.92
C SER A 111 -2.71 8.25 -7.67
N GLY A 112 -3.17 7.12 -7.12
CA GLY A 112 -4.23 6.31 -7.71
C GLY A 112 -5.56 7.05 -7.84
N THR A 113 -5.91 7.88 -6.85
CA THR A 113 -7.07 8.78 -6.93
C THR A 113 -6.91 9.80 -8.05
N GLN A 114 -5.76 10.49 -8.13
CA GLN A 114 -5.51 11.48 -9.17
C GLN A 114 -5.53 10.86 -10.57
N ILE A 115 -4.87 9.73 -10.76
CA ILE A 115 -4.84 9.00 -12.03
C ILE A 115 -6.26 8.63 -12.50
N ALA A 116 -7.13 8.23 -11.58
CA ALA A 116 -8.51 7.91 -11.91
C ALA A 116 -9.34 9.18 -12.23
N LEU A 117 -9.08 10.31 -11.56
CA LEU A 117 -9.68 11.60 -11.90
C LEU A 117 -9.26 12.05 -13.31
N ASP A 118 -7.98 11.92 -13.64
CA ASP A 118 -7.44 12.27 -14.96
C ASP A 118 -8.00 11.35 -16.06
N ALA A 119 -8.38 10.13 -15.73
CA ALA A 119 -9.10 9.19 -16.60
C ALA A 119 -10.61 9.49 -16.72
N GLY A 120 -11.11 10.58 -16.12
CA GLY A 120 -12.50 11.01 -16.21
C GLY A 120 -13.45 10.30 -15.22
N SER A 121 -12.94 9.61 -14.23
CA SER A 121 -13.77 8.96 -13.19
C SER A 121 -14.45 10.01 -12.31
N THR A 122 -15.65 9.68 -11.80
CA THR A 122 -16.30 10.49 -10.77
C THR A 122 -15.48 10.52 -9.48
N PRO A 123 -15.62 11.54 -8.61
CA PRO A 123 -14.84 11.65 -7.38
C PRO A 123 -14.91 10.40 -6.48
N LEU A 124 -16.08 9.81 -6.36
CA LEU A 124 -16.28 8.59 -5.58
C LEU A 124 -15.50 7.42 -6.17
N ILE A 125 -15.62 7.20 -7.49
CA ILE A 125 -14.92 6.10 -8.18
C ILE A 125 -13.41 6.33 -8.13
N ALA A 126 -12.95 7.55 -8.35
CA ALA A 126 -11.52 7.89 -8.27
C ALA A 126 -10.94 7.63 -6.87
N THR A 127 -11.66 8.01 -5.83
CA THR A 127 -11.27 7.73 -4.44
C THR A 127 -11.20 6.22 -4.16
N LEU A 128 -12.19 5.44 -4.62
CA LEU A 128 -12.16 3.99 -4.51
C LEU A 128 -10.99 3.37 -5.29
N MET A 129 -10.68 3.89 -6.47
CA MET A 129 -9.49 3.47 -7.24
C MET A 129 -8.19 3.75 -6.49
N GLY A 130 -8.10 4.88 -5.79
CA GLY A 130 -6.99 5.15 -4.87
C GLY A 130 -6.86 4.11 -3.78
N VAL A 131 -7.97 3.75 -3.11
CA VAL A 131 -7.98 2.69 -2.08
C VAL A 131 -7.54 1.35 -2.67
N VAL A 132 -8.10 0.96 -3.83
CA VAL A 132 -7.73 -0.29 -4.51
C VAL A 132 -6.24 -0.31 -4.86
N THR A 133 -5.73 0.78 -5.46
CA THR A 133 -4.33 0.89 -5.84
C THR A 133 -3.40 0.70 -4.65
N ALA A 134 -3.71 1.31 -3.52
CA ALA A 134 -2.88 1.29 -2.33
C ALA A 134 -3.01 -0.01 -1.52
N ALA A 135 -4.20 -0.60 -1.45
CA ALA A 135 -4.46 -1.74 -0.58
C ALA A 135 -4.20 -3.10 -1.23
N PHE A 136 -4.35 -3.22 -2.56
CA PHE A 136 -4.38 -4.52 -3.23
C PHE A 136 -3.04 -5.25 -3.15
N GLY A 137 -1.91 -4.54 -3.30
CA GLY A 137 -0.58 -5.14 -3.18
C GLY A 137 -0.34 -5.75 -1.80
N GLY A 138 -0.66 -4.99 -0.74
CA GLY A 138 -0.60 -5.47 0.65
C GLY A 138 -1.56 -6.62 0.93
N MET A 139 -2.77 -6.58 0.33
CA MET A 139 -3.76 -7.65 0.48
C MET A 139 -3.27 -8.97 -0.13
N ILE A 140 -2.71 -8.94 -1.36
CA ILE A 140 -2.12 -10.13 -1.99
C ILE A 140 -0.96 -10.65 -1.15
N ARG A 141 -0.06 -9.77 -0.70
CA ARG A 141 1.04 -10.12 0.20
C ARG A 141 0.53 -10.91 1.40
N ASP A 142 -0.42 -10.36 2.14
CA ASP A 142 -0.91 -10.94 3.39
C ASP A 142 -1.56 -12.31 3.13
N ILE A 143 -2.37 -12.46 2.07
CA ILE A 143 -2.97 -13.74 1.66
C ILE A 143 -1.90 -14.78 1.36
N LEU A 144 -0.89 -14.42 0.55
CA LEU A 144 0.17 -15.36 0.16
C LEU A 144 1.06 -15.79 1.32
N VAL A 145 1.25 -14.92 2.31
CA VAL A 145 1.99 -15.27 3.52
C VAL A 145 1.10 -15.87 4.63
N ASN A 146 -0.15 -16.19 4.30
CA ASN A 146 -1.15 -16.77 5.20
C ASN A 146 -1.38 -15.91 6.46
N ASP A 147 -1.53 -14.62 6.27
CA ASP A 147 -1.96 -13.65 7.29
C ASP A 147 -3.31 -13.03 6.88
N ILE A 148 -4.09 -12.54 7.84
CA ILE A 148 -5.33 -11.81 7.55
C ILE A 148 -4.96 -10.42 7.00
N PRO A 149 -5.42 -10.06 5.77
CA PRO A 149 -5.11 -8.77 5.19
C PRO A 149 -5.56 -7.60 6.07
N TRP A 150 -4.70 -6.62 6.26
CA TRP A 150 -4.98 -5.46 7.13
C TRP A 150 -6.17 -4.64 6.66
N VAL A 151 -6.44 -4.62 5.37
CA VAL A 151 -7.58 -3.91 4.78
C VAL A 151 -8.92 -4.44 5.26
N VAL A 152 -9.00 -5.73 5.59
CA VAL A 152 -10.21 -6.40 6.10
C VAL A 152 -10.13 -6.73 7.59
N ALA A 153 -8.98 -6.56 8.22
CA ALA A 153 -8.83 -6.75 9.65
C ALA A 153 -9.66 -5.70 10.40
N SER A 154 -10.68 -6.15 11.12
CA SER A 154 -11.77 -5.35 11.71
C SER A 154 -11.35 -4.23 12.65
N TYR A 155 -10.10 -4.20 13.07
CA TYR A 155 -9.57 -3.22 14.02
C TYR A 155 -8.61 -2.20 13.38
N GLN A 156 -8.33 -2.26 12.09
CA GLN A 156 -7.37 -1.35 11.47
C GLN A 156 -8.06 -0.29 10.60
N LEU A 157 -7.71 0.99 10.83
CA LEU A 157 -8.20 2.14 10.06
C LEU A 157 -7.48 2.27 8.70
N TYR A 158 -7.28 1.16 7.97
CA TYR A 158 -6.46 1.13 6.77
C TYR A 158 -7.18 1.74 5.56
N ALA A 159 -8.27 1.11 5.14
CA ALA A 159 -9.05 1.55 3.98
C ALA A 159 -9.75 2.89 4.22
N ILE A 160 -10.19 3.16 5.45
CA ILE A 160 -10.86 4.42 5.81
C ILE A 160 -9.92 5.60 5.66
N ILE A 161 -8.66 5.47 6.11
CA ILE A 161 -7.65 6.53 5.99
C ILE A 161 -7.34 6.78 4.51
N ALA A 162 -7.15 5.72 3.70
CA ALA A 162 -6.92 5.85 2.27
C ALA A 162 -8.12 6.51 1.56
N PHE A 163 -9.35 6.12 1.92
CA PHE A 163 -10.58 6.68 1.37
C PHE A 163 -10.75 8.16 1.72
N ALA A 164 -10.59 8.54 2.99
CA ALA A 164 -10.66 9.93 3.43
C ALA A 164 -9.57 10.79 2.75
N GLY A 165 -8.36 10.24 2.60
CA GLY A 165 -7.27 10.93 1.91
C GLY A 165 -7.52 11.10 0.41
N GLY A 166 -8.16 10.13 -0.25
CA GLY A 166 -8.59 10.28 -1.65
C GLY A 166 -9.60 11.42 -1.82
N TRP A 167 -10.56 11.55 -0.92
CA TRP A 167 -11.47 12.71 -0.90
C TRP A 167 -10.73 14.03 -0.66
N LEU A 168 -9.70 14.04 0.17
CA LEU A 168 -8.85 15.23 0.39
C LEU A 168 -8.13 15.61 -0.91
N VAL A 169 -7.57 14.65 -1.66
CA VAL A 169 -6.92 14.88 -2.96
C VAL A 169 -7.90 15.54 -3.92
N TRP A 170 -9.10 14.97 -4.07
CA TRP A 170 -10.12 15.53 -4.93
C TRP A 170 -10.53 16.95 -4.51
N LEU A 171 -10.76 17.18 -3.21
CA LEU A 171 -11.18 18.47 -2.67
C LEU A 171 -10.13 19.56 -2.96
N ILE A 172 -8.86 19.29 -2.74
CA ILE A 172 -7.76 20.22 -3.00
C ILE A 172 -7.70 20.56 -4.49
N GLY A 173 -7.84 19.55 -5.36
CA GLY A 173 -7.93 19.76 -6.82
C GLY A 173 -9.16 20.58 -7.25
N ALA A 174 -10.33 20.31 -6.66
CA ALA A 174 -11.56 21.05 -6.92
C ALA A 174 -11.49 22.51 -6.47
N LEU A 175 -10.63 22.84 -5.48
CA LEU A 175 -10.33 24.20 -5.06
C LEU A 175 -9.32 24.93 -5.99
N GLY A 176 -8.92 24.28 -7.10
CA GLY A 176 -8.03 24.86 -8.11
C GLY A 176 -6.54 24.69 -7.84
N ALA A 177 -6.14 23.85 -6.90
CA ALA A 177 -4.74 23.55 -6.67
C ALA A 177 -4.17 22.67 -7.81
N ALA A 178 -2.86 22.80 -8.07
CA ALA A 178 -2.18 21.94 -9.03
C ALA A 178 -2.26 20.46 -8.57
N PRO A 179 -2.45 19.49 -9.51
CA PRO A 179 -2.57 18.06 -9.19
C PRO A 179 -1.42 17.52 -8.32
N ALA A 180 -0.18 17.95 -8.62
CA ALA A 180 0.99 17.56 -7.81
C ALA A 180 0.89 18.00 -6.34
N LEU A 181 0.34 19.21 -6.09
CA LEU A 181 0.14 19.70 -4.73
C LEU A 181 -0.95 18.91 -4.02
N ALA A 182 -2.06 18.61 -4.70
CA ALA A 182 -3.15 17.82 -4.16
C ALA A 182 -2.67 16.41 -3.78
N VAL A 183 -1.93 15.74 -4.67
CA VAL A 183 -1.35 14.41 -4.42
C VAL A 183 -0.33 14.47 -3.29
N GLY A 184 0.57 15.47 -3.29
CA GLY A 184 1.59 15.60 -2.23
C GLY A 184 0.97 15.78 -0.85
N ILE A 185 0.00 16.69 -0.70
CA ILE A 185 -0.70 16.92 0.57
C ILE A 185 -1.50 15.67 0.97
N GLY A 186 -2.22 15.06 0.03
CA GLY A 186 -2.98 13.83 0.27
C GLY A 186 -2.09 12.69 0.73
N ALA A 187 -0.98 12.45 0.04
CA ALA A 187 -0.02 11.40 0.39
C ALA A 187 0.56 11.59 1.80
N ILE A 188 0.98 12.82 2.13
CA ILE A 188 1.49 13.16 3.47
C ILE A 188 0.41 12.95 4.53
N ALA A 189 -0.81 13.46 4.28
CA ALA A 189 -1.92 13.33 5.23
C ALA A 189 -2.27 11.86 5.50
N ILE A 190 -2.39 11.03 4.45
CA ILE A 190 -2.67 9.59 4.59
C ILE A 190 -1.55 8.91 5.36
N THR A 191 -0.29 9.12 4.96
CA THR A 191 0.88 8.51 5.59
C THR A 191 0.96 8.87 7.07
N LEU A 192 0.89 10.15 7.41
CA LEU A 192 0.98 10.61 8.80
C LEU A 192 -0.19 10.08 9.64
N THR A 193 -1.42 10.15 9.13
CA THR A 193 -2.59 9.63 9.84
C THR A 193 -2.45 8.11 10.07
N ARG A 194 -1.94 7.36 9.07
CA ARG A 194 -1.70 5.93 9.23
C ARG A 194 -0.62 5.64 10.24
N MET A 195 0.50 6.38 10.24
CA MET A 195 1.56 6.25 11.24
C MET A 195 1.05 6.56 12.65
N LEU A 196 0.27 7.62 12.82
CA LEU A 196 -0.36 7.94 14.09
C LEU A 196 -1.31 6.83 14.56
N ALA A 197 -2.12 6.28 13.65
CA ALA A 197 -3.01 5.16 13.96
C ALA A 197 -2.23 3.91 14.42
N ILE A 198 -1.05 3.63 13.84
CA ILE A 198 -0.16 2.55 14.27
C ILE A 198 0.44 2.83 15.66
N VAL A 199 0.92 4.05 15.90
CA VAL A 199 1.56 4.43 17.17
C VAL A 199 0.55 4.40 18.31
N PHE A 200 -0.61 5.05 18.13
CA PHE A 200 -1.65 5.16 19.14
C PHE A 200 -2.61 3.98 19.17
N ASN A 201 -2.38 2.96 18.30
CA ASN A 201 -3.22 1.77 18.21
C ASN A 201 -4.72 2.09 18.02
N TRP A 202 -5.02 3.06 17.11
CA TRP A 202 -6.40 3.41 16.79
C TRP A 202 -7.11 2.24 16.13
N GLN A 203 -8.26 1.87 16.69
CA GLN A 203 -9.04 0.71 16.26
C GLN A 203 -10.50 1.08 16.07
N LEU A 204 -11.15 0.41 15.11
CA LEU A 204 -12.60 0.46 14.99
C LEU A 204 -13.26 -0.34 16.12
N PRO A 205 -14.44 0.04 16.56
CA PRO A 205 -15.21 -0.77 17.50
C PRO A 205 -15.46 -2.17 16.94
N ASN A 206 -15.01 -3.18 17.66
CA ASN A 206 -15.30 -4.56 17.30
C ASN A 206 -16.77 -4.91 17.59
N TRP A 207 -17.38 -5.66 16.68
CA TRP A 207 -18.61 -6.37 16.99
C TRP A 207 -18.30 -7.40 18.09
N ARG A 208 -18.61 -7.08 19.34
CA ARG A 208 -18.66 -8.09 20.40
C ARG A 208 -20.01 -8.78 20.26
N ILE A 209 -20.03 -9.96 19.69
CA ILE A 209 -21.12 -10.89 19.91
C ILE A 209 -20.97 -11.27 21.38
N ASN A 210 -21.88 -10.81 22.24
CA ASN A 210 -22.02 -11.39 23.57
C ASN A 210 -22.50 -12.82 23.34
N ASP A 211 -21.59 -13.78 23.37
CA ASP A 211 -21.93 -15.19 23.39
C ASP A 211 -22.67 -15.49 24.71
N HIS A 212 -23.97 -15.30 24.70
CA HIS A 212 -24.88 -15.84 25.69
C HIS A 212 -25.15 -17.34 25.41
N THR A 213 -24.51 -17.94 24.44
CA THR A 213 -24.56 -19.38 24.19
C THR A 213 -23.36 -20.03 24.83
N GLY A 214 -23.66 -20.82 25.89
CA GLY A 214 -22.66 -21.53 26.69
C GLY A 214 -21.63 -22.28 25.87
N VAL A 215 -20.40 -22.16 26.34
CA VAL A 215 -19.17 -22.80 25.88
C VAL A 215 -19.41 -24.26 25.52
N ILE A 216 -19.32 -24.60 24.24
CA ILE A 216 -18.96 -25.96 23.85
C ILE A 216 -17.42 -25.97 23.78
N ASN A 217 -16.79 -26.37 24.88
CA ASN A 217 -15.37 -26.75 24.89
C ASN A 217 -15.23 -28.00 24.02
N LEU A 218 -14.72 -27.87 22.81
CA LEU A 218 -14.20 -29.02 22.08
C LEU A 218 -12.80 -29.33 22.65
N PRO A 219 -12.58 -30.58 23.09
CA PRO A 219 -11.26 -30.96 23.57
C PRO A 219 -10.25 -31.05 22.43
N ASN A 220 -8.98 -30.74 22.76
CA ASN A 220 -7.77 -30.75 21.92
C ASN A 220 -7.62 -31.96 21.01
#